data_18e571aa18ad4f0d3a2d5f05e413e68b
#
_entry.id   18e571aa18ad4f0d3a2d5f05e413e68b
#
_cell.length_a   1.000
_cell.length_b   1.000
_cell.length_c   1.000
_cell.angle_alpha   90.00
_cell.angle_beta   90.00
_cell.angle_gamma   90.00
#
_symmetry.space_group_name_H-M   'P 1'
#
loop_
_entity.id
_entity.type
_entity.pdbx_description
1 polymer ?
#
loop_
_entity_poly.entity_id
_entity_poly.type
_entity_poly.pdbx_seq_one_letter_code
_entity_poly.pdbx_strand_id
1 'polypeptide(L)'
;MYFIQPTRTIPNLDQVLDTLPSLQMINVDDIHLYDPTIIAIADVNDFIDYQWSLPTIVIAYEHEGAQLSQAWEMGALAGWLWSRLPANPEKALSKIDAQYKRNQDSRDLPSAAALQKKLLPNPIELQNYKVETLFQPSAYLSGDWYDYWKISDKEIIFYLADVSG
;
A
#
# COMPACT_ATOMS: atom_id res chain seq x y z
N MET A 1 15.32 -4.09 -0.73
CA MET A 1 14.44 -5.23 -0.36
C MET A 1 15.07 -5.94 0.81
N TYR A 2 14.25 -6.51 1.69
CA TYR A 2 14.73 -7.24 2.85
C TYR A 2 14.59 -8.74 2.62
N PHE A 3 15.54 -9.50 3.16
CA PHE A 3 15.41 -10.94 3.34
C PHE A 3 15.47 -11.23 4.84
N ILE A 4 14.42 -11.80 5.38
CA ILE A 4 14.36 -12.14 6.80
C ILE A 4 15.10 -13.45 6.99
N GLN A 5 16.13 -13.43 7.84
CA GLN A 5 16.92 -14.61 8.12
C GLN A 5 16.04 -15.71 8.71
N PRO A 6 15.94 -16.89 8.06
CA PRO A 6 15.10 -17.96 8.55
C PRO A 6 15.54 -18.46 9.93
N THR A 7 14.59 -18.73 10.81
CA THR A 7 14.86 -19.32 12.12
C THR A 7 15.20 -20.81 12.03
N ARG A 8 14.77 -21.47 10.95
CA ARG A 8 15.12 -22.86 10.64
C ARG A 8 16.23 -22.98 9.60
N THR A 9 16.90 -24.12 9.58
CA THR A 9 17.90 -24.41 8.55
C THR A 9 17.24 -24.66 7.20
N ILE A 10 17.57 -23.84 6.20
CA ILE A 10 17.13 -24.01 4.81
C ILE A 10 18.31 -24.62 4.02
N PRO A 11 18.15 -25.82 3.44
CA PRO A 11 19.19 -26.42 2.60
C PRO A 11 19.52 -25.53 1.39
N ASN A 12 20.82 -25.34 1.13
CA ASN A 12 21.32 -24.53 0.00
C ASN A 12 20.84 -23.06 -0.01
N LEU A 13 20.57 -22.47 1.16
CA LEU A 13 20.09 -21.09 1.28
C LEU A 13 21.00 -20.11 0.53
N ASP A 14 22.32 -20.24 0.64
CA ASP A 14 23.27 -19.34 -0.05
C ASP A 14 23.08 -19.38 -1.58
N GLN A 15 22.87 -20.57 -2.15
CA GLN A 15 22.61 -20.71 -3.59
C GLN A 15 21.29 -20.05 -4.01
N VAL A 16 20.29 -20.09 -3.15
CA VAL A 16 19.00 -19.42 -3.36
C VAL A 16 19.18 -17.91 -3.30
N LEU A 17 19.89 -17.40 -2.31
CA LEU A 17 20.15 -15.98 -2.14
C LEU A 17 20.95 -15.39 -3.31
N ASP A 18 21.89 -16.14 -3.87
CA ASP A 18 22.67 -15.72 -5.05
C ASP A 18 21.80 -15.50 -6.29
N THR A 19 20.60 -16.08 -6.34
CA THR A 19 19.65 -15.88 -7.44
C THR A 19 18.75 -14.66 -7.27
N LEU A 20 18.71 -14.07 -6.06
CA LEU A 20 17.87 -12.93 -5.74
C LEU A 20 18.68 -11.63 -5.88
N PRO A 21 18.04 -10.53 -6.31
CA PRO A 21 18.72 -9.24 -6.42
C PRO A 21 19.14 -8.73 -5.04
N SER A 22 20.02 -7.75 -5.00
CA SER A 22 20.60 -7.13 -3.80
C SER A 22 19.64 -7.08 -2.62
N LEU A 23 19.80 -8.00 -1.69
CA LEU A 23 18.98 -8.13 -0.49
C LEU A 23 19.76 -7.64 0.73
N GLN A 24 19.06 -6.95 1.62
CA GLN A 24 19.55 -6.68 2.95
C GLN A 24 19.03 -7.78 3.88
N MET A 25 19.94 -8.57 4.45
CA MET A 25 19.58 -9.55 5.45
C MET A 25 19.19 -8.84 6.74
N ILE A 26 18.08 -9.25 7.33
CA ILE A 26 17.59 -8.74 8.60
C ILE A 26 17.21 -9.88 9.53
N ASN A 27 17.38 -9.65 10.84
CA ASN A 27 16.92 -10.58 11.85
C ASN A 27 15.41 -10.32 12.11
N VAL A 28 14.66 -11.38 12.37
CA VAL A 28 13.23 -11.29 12.69
C VAL A 28 12.97 -10.44 13.94
N ASP A 29 13.84 -10.48 14.92
CA ASP A 29 13.71 -9.71 16.17
C ASP A 29 13.84 -8.20 15.94
N ASP A 30 14.54 -7.79 14.89
CA ASP A 30 14.81 -6.38 14.56
C ASP A 30 13.86 -5.81 13.52
N ILE A 31 12.87 -6.59 13.08
CA ILE A 31 12.00 -6.24 11.93
C ILE A 31 11.25 -4.91 12.11
N HIS A 32 10.94 -4.55 13.35
CA HIS A 32 10.26 -3.29 13.69
C HIS A 32 11.11 -2.03 13.47
N LEU A 33 12.43 -2.19 13.26
CA LEU A 33 13.37 -1.10 13.00
C LEU A 33 13.43 -0.72 11.51
N TYR A 34 12.79 -1.51 10.65
CA TYR A 34 12.90 -1.35 9.20
C TYR A 34 11.70 -0.64 8.59
N ASP A 35 11.91 -0.07 7.41
CA ASP A 35 10.90 0.69 6.67
C ASP A 35 9.71 -0.21 6.28
N PRO A 36 8.50 0.07 6.79
CA PRO A 36 7.31 -0.74 6.54
C PRO A 36 6.80 -0.69 5.11
N THR A 37 7.36 0.15 4.24
CA THR A 37 6.97 0.25 2.83
C THR A 37 7.81 -0.66 1.93
N ILE A 38 8.88 -1.25 2.44
CA ILE A 38 9.78 -2.11 1.67
C ILE A 38 9.34 -3.58 1.77
N ILE A 39 9.24 -4.23 0.62
CA ILE A 39 8.86 -5.65 0.57
C ILE A 39 9.95 -6.52 1.20
N ALA A 40 9.53 -7.42 2.07
CA ALA A 40 10.34 -8.46 2.66
C ALA A 40 10.13 -9.80 1.94
N ILE A 41 11.14 -10.67 2.01
CA ILE A 41 11.05 -12.08 1.63
C ILE A 41 11.34 -12.89 2.89
N ALA A 42 10.52 -13.88 3.20
CA ALA A 42 10.65 -14.66 4.41
C ALA A 42 10.27 -16.14 4.22
N ASP A 43 10.75 -16.99 5.11
CA ASP A 43 10.20 -18.34 5.25
C ASP A 43 8.73 -18.29 5.69
N VAL A 44 7.91 -19.18 5.17
CA VAL A 44 6.46 -19.19 5.44
C VAL A 44 6.12 -19.39 6.91
N ASN A 45 6.89 -20.22 7.62
CA ASN A 45 6.63 -20.48 9.05
C ASN A 45 7.00 -19.29 9.90
N ASP A 46 8.13 -18.62 9.62
CA ASP A 46 8.51 -17.40 10.33
C ASP A 46 7.45 -16.30 10.14
N PHE A 47 6.92 -16.15 8.92
CA PHE A 47 5.85 -15.19 8.67
C PHE A 47 4.59 -15.48 9.50
N ILE A 48 4.21 -16.76 9.62
CA ILE A 48 3.05 -17.17 10.41
C ILE A 48 3.30 -16.98 11.91
N ASP A 49 4.47 -17.35 12.40
CA ASP A 49 4.79 -17.37 13.82
C ASP A 49 4.98 -15.97 14.40
N TYR A 50 5.65 -15.07 13.67
CA TYR A 50 5.99 -13.72 14.15
C TYR A 50 5.00 -12.63 13.76
N GLN A 51 4.15 -12.83 12.75
CA GLN A 51 3.02 -11.97 12.37
C GLN A 51 3.35 -10.48 12.23
N TRP A 52 4.45 -10.16 11.56
CA TRP A 52 4.85 -8.76 11.33
C TRP A 52 3.99 -8.04 10.29
N SER A 53 4.08 -6.72 10.26
CA SER A 53 3.29 -5.84 9.36
C SER A 53 3.96 -5.52 8.02
N LEU A 54 5.19 -5.99 7.76
CA LEU A 54 5.86 -5.74 6.48
C LEU A 54 5.14 -6.45 5.34
N PRO A 55 5.03 -5.80 4.16
CA PRO A 55 4.54 -6.46 2.95
C PRO A 55 5.50 -7.61 2.59
N THR A 56 5.06 -8.85 2.64
CA THR A 56 5.95 -10.02 2.60
C THR A 56 5.61 -10.97 1.46
N ILE A 57 6.64 -11.44 0.77
CA ILE A 57 6.62 -12.62 -0.09
C ILE A 57 7.11 -13.78 0.74
N VAL A 58 6.33 -14.84 0.84
CA VAL A 58 6.71 -16.03 1.60
C VAL A 58 7.30 -17.11 0.70
N ILE A 59 8.28 -17.86 1.23
CA ILE A 59 8.86 -19.02 0.56
C ILE A 59 8.60 -20.26 1.41
N ALA A 60 8.15 -21.33 0.77
CA ALA A 60 7.75 -22.57 1.40
C ALA A 60 8.33 -23.79 0.68
N TYR A 61 8.27 -24.96 1.31
CA TYR A 61 8.47 -26.23 0.63
C TYR A 61 7.15 -26.75 0.02
N GLU A 62 7.23 -27.69 -0.92
CA GLU A 62 6.06 -28.28 -1.60
C GLU A 62 5.04 -28.90 -0.64
N HIS A 63 5.51 -29.44 0.49
CA HIS A 63 4.65 -30.07 1.48
C HIS A 63 3.98 -29.08 2.45
N GLU A 64 4.32 -27.78 2.37
CA GLU A 64 3.82 -26.70 3.24
C GLU A 64 2.63 -25.93 2.61
N GLY A 65 1.80 -26.60 1.82
CA GLY A 65 0.64 -25.98 1.16
C GLY A 65 -0.39 -25.38 2.12
N ALA A 66 -0.57 -25.99 3.31
CA ALA A 66 -1.45 -25.45 4.34
C ALA A 66 -0.91 -24.14 4.92
N GLN A 67 0.40 -24.06 5.17
CA GLN A 67 1.08 -22.85 5.64
C GLN A 67 1.03 -21.74 4.59
N LEU A 68 1.19 -22.06 3.31
CA LEU A 68 1.00 -21.07 2.24
C LEU A 68 -0.42 -20.52 2.23
N SER A 69 -1.42 -21.36 2.37
CA SER A 69 -2.82 -20.92 2.44
C SER A 69 -3.07 -20.00 3.64
N GLN A 70 -2.56 -20.37 4.81
CA GLN A 70 -2.63 -19.54 6.01
C GLN A 70 -1.89 -18.19 5.83
N ALA A 71 -0.70 -18.19 5.26
CA ALA A 71 0.05 -16.97 5.00
C ALA A 71 -0.71 -16.02 4.05
N TRP A 72 -1.43 -16.55 3.07
CA TRP A 72 -2.27 -15.73 2.18
C TRP A 72 -3.46 -15.10 2.92
N GLU A 73 -4.13 -15.84 3.79
CA GLU A 73 -5.19 -15.30 4.66
C GLU A 73 -4.66 -14.20 5.58
N MET A 74 -3.40 -14.31 6.01
CA MET A 74 -2.70 -13.29 6.81
C MET A 74 -2.17 -12.11 5.99
N GLY A 75 -2.30 -12.13 4.65
CA GLY A 75 -1.95 -11.00 3.79
C GLY A 75 -0.59 -11.07 3.11
N ALA A 76 0.02 -12.26 2.98
CA ALA A 76 1.21 -12.42 2.17
C ALA A 76 0.97 -11.97 0.72
N LEU A 77 1.92 -11.25 0.13
CA LEU A 77 1.81 -10.69 -1.22
C LEU A 77 1.94 -11.74 -2.33
N ALA A 78 2.77 -12.74 -2.08
CA ALA A 78 3.00 -13.88 -2.98
C ALA A 78 3.60 -15.05 -2.21
N GLY A 79 3.48 -16.26 -2.78
CA GLY A 79 4.13 -17.46 -2.29
C GLY A 79 5.05 -18.06 -3.36
N TRP A 80 6.27 -18.38 -2.98
CA TRP A 80 7.26 -19.08 -3.80
C TRP A 80 7.62 -20.41 -3.17
N LEU A 81 8.29 -21.28 -3.95
CA LEU A 81 8.82 -22.54 -3.43
C LEU A 81 10.35 -22.49 -3.37
N TRP A 82 10.93 -23.01 -2.29
CA TRP A 82 12.39 -23.11 -2.14
C TRP A 82 13.06 -23.87 -3.29
N SER A 83 12.38 -24.91 -3.79
CA SER A 83 12.86 -25.73 -4.91
C SER A 83 12.64 -25.09 -6.28
N ARG A 84 11.80 -24.07 -6.38
CA ARG A 84 11.38 -23.48 -7.66
C ARG A 84 11.08 -22.00 -7.55
N LEU A 85 12.13 -21.22 -7.42
CA LEU A 85 12.03 -19.77 -7.49
C LEU A 85 11.64 -19.30 -8.92
N PRO A 86 11.08 -18.10 -9.07
CA PRO A 86 10.83 -17.52 -10.39
C PRO A 86 12.08 -17.50 -11.26
N ALA A 87 11.96 -17.86 -12.53
CA ALA A 87 13.08 -17.87 -13.49
C ALA A 87 13.75 -16.49 -13.65
N ASN A 88 13.02 -15.41 -13.36
CA ASN A 88 13.56 -14.06 -13.29
C ASN A 88 13.00 -13.40 -12.02
N PRO A 89 13.67 -13.54 -10.89
CA PRO A 89 13.22 -13.00 -9.61
C PRO A 89 13.05 -11.48 -9.61
N GLU A 90 13.95 -10.72 -10.21
CA GLU A 90 13.85 -9.26 -10.31
C GLU A 90 12.56 -8.81 -11.00
N LYS A 91 12.21 -9.44 -12.11
CA LYS A 91 10.99 -9.13 -12.85
C LYS A 91 9.74 -9.53 -12.06
N ALA A 92 9.78 -10.65 -11.35
CA ALA A 92 8.69 -11.09 -10.48
C ALA A 92 8.49 -10.10 -9.34
N LEU A 93 9.57 -9.69 -8.67
CA LEU A 93 9.57 -8.71 -7.59
C LEU A 93 9.07 -7.35 -8.04
N SER A 94 9.54 -6.84 -9.19
CA SER A 94 9.07 -5.56 -9.73
C SER A 94 7.57 -5.56 -10.02
N LYS A 95 7.03 -6.68 -10.48
CA LYS A 95 5.58 -6.82 -10.70
C LYS A 95 4.77 -6.80 -9.39
N ILE A 96 5.26 -7.53 -8.38
CA ILE A 96 4.62 -7.61 -7.07
C ILE A 96 4.65 -6.22 -6.41
N ASP A 97 5.80 -5.53 -6.42
CA ASP A 97 5.94 -4.18 -5.89
C ASP A 97 5.00 -3.18 -6.58
N ALA A 98 4.96 -3.19 -7.92
CA ALA A 98 4.07 -2.33 -8.67
C ALA A 98 2.58 -2.63 -8.40
N GLN A 99 2.22 -3.87 -8.17
CA GLN A 99 0.86 -4.26 -7.82
C GLN A 99 0.52 -3.87 -6.38
N TYR A 100 1.45 -4.06 -5.45
CA TYR A 100 1.29 -3.65 -4.06
C TYR A 100 1.06 -2.13 -3.95
N LYS A 101 1.91 -1.33 -4.59
CA LYS A 101 1.78 0.13 -4.63
C LYS A 101 0.43 0.57 -5.21
N ARG A 102 0.02 0.03 -6.35
CA ARG A 102 -1.30 0.33 -6.93
C ARG A 102 -2.46 -0.02 -6.00
N ASN A 103 -2.35 -1.13 -5.26
CA ASN A 103 -3.38 -1.53 -4.31
C ASN A 103 -3.43 -0.60 -3.09
N GLN A 104 -2.28 -0.10 -2.62
CA GLN A 104 -2.22 0.90 -1.56
C GLN A 104 -2.84 2.22 -2.02
N ASP A 105 -2.44 2.75 -3.16
CA ASP A 105 -3.02 3.95 -3.75
C ASP A 105 -4.55 3.83 -3.86
N SER A 106 -5.03 2.67 -4.32
CA SER A 106 -6.47 2.40 -4.46
C SER A 106 -7.22 2.32 -3.13
N ARG A 107 -6.58 1.91 -2.04
CA ARG A 107 -7.20 1.88 -0.70
C ARG A 107 -7.31 3.27 -0.08
N ASP A 108 -6.33 4.13 -0.35
CA ASP A 108 -6.27 5.47 0.22
C ASP A 108 -7.18 6.46 -0.52
N LEU A 109 -7.41 6.25 -1.82
CA LEU A 109 -8.24 7.13 -2.65
C LEU A 109 -9.67 7.36 -2.12
N PRO A 110 -10.44 6.34 -1.68
CA PRO A 110 -11.77 6.58 -1.11
C PRO A 110 -11.74 7.43 0.16
N SER A 111 -10.74 7.23 1.02
CA SER A 111 -10.56 8.00 2.24
C SER A 111 -10.19 9.45 1.94
N ALA A 112 -9.28 9.66 0.98
CA ALA A 112 -8.89 10.98 0.51
C ALA A 112 -10.07 11.72 -0.15
N ALA A 113 -10.89 11.02 -0.96
CA ALA A 113 -12.10 11.58 -1.56
C ALA A 113 -13.13 12.00 -0.51
N ALA A 114 -13.32 11.18 0.53
CA ALA A 114 -14.21 11.52 1.64
C ALA A 114 -13.71 12.74 2.41
N LEU A 115 -12.40 12.87 2.61
CA LEU A 115 -11.77 14.04 3.22
C LEU A 115 -11.96 15.28 2.33
N GLN A 116 -11.65 15.18 1.04
CA GLN A 116 -11.84 16.28 0.09
C GLN A 116 -13.27 16.81 0.14
N LYS A 117 -14.26 15.92 0.11
CA LYS A 117 -15.68 16.30 0.20
C LYS A 117 -16.03 16.99 1.52
N LYS A 118 -15.42 16.59 2.64
CA LYS A 118 -15.64 17.24 3.96
C LYS A 118 -15.04 18.63 4.05
N LEU A 119 -14.01 18.91 3.29
CA LEU A 119 -13.32 20.21 3.27
C LEU A 119 -14.03 21.23 2.38
N LEU A 120 -14.96 20.81 1.52
CA LEU A 120 -15.76 21.75 0.73
C LEU A 120 -16.72 22.55 1.61
N PRO A 121 -16.97 23.82 1.27
CA PRO A 121 -17.83 24.68 2.06
C PRO A 121 -19.28 24.19 2.07
N ASN A 122 -19.95 24.37 3.19
CA ASN A 122 -21.38 24.10 3.29
C ASN A 122 -22.21 25.16 2.58
N PRO A 123 -23.38 24.82 2.01
CA PRO A 123 -24.28 25.79 1.43
C PRO A 123 -24.57 26.95 2.40
N ILE A 124 -24.59 28.18 1.89
CA ILE A 124 -24.94 29.35 2.69
C ILE A 124 -26.13 30.07 2.13
N GLU A 125 -26.92 30.65 3.03
CA GLU A 125 -28.03 31.52 2.66
C GLU A 125 -27.70 32.95 3.09
N LEU A 126 -27.97 33.88 2.20
CA LEU A 126 -27.94 35.32 2.45
C LEU A 126 -29.35 35.87 2.35
N GLN A 127 -29.54 37.11 2.82
CA GLN A 127 -30.85 37.73 2.90
C GLN A 127 -31.65 37.64 1.57
N ASN A 128 -30.98 37.66 0.39
CA ASN A 128 -31.64 37.62 -0.92
C ASN A 128 -31.06 36.55 -1.86
N TYR A 129 -30.11 35.74 -1.39
CA TYR A 129 -29.40 34.79 -2.25
C TYR A 129 -29.16 33.48 -1.50
N LYS A 130 -29.22 32.38 -2.24
CA LYS A 130 -28.81 31.07 -1.77
C LYS A 130 -27.66 30.58 -2.65
N VAL A 131 -26.59 30.12 -2.03
CA VAL A 131 -25.48 29.48 -2.73
C VAL A 131 -25.65 27.98 -2.63
N GLU A 132 -25.85 27.33 -3.77
CA GLU A 132 -25.84 25.88 -3.91
C GLU A 132 -24.66 25.48 -4.78
N THR A 133 -24.03 24.39 -4.43
CA THR A 133 -22.84 23.90 -5.11
C THR A 133 -23.03 22.45 -5.53
N LEU A 134 -22.50 22.11 -6.71
CA LEU A 134 -22.39 20.73 -7.19
C LEU A 134 -20.91 20.41 -7.35
N PHE A 135 -20.45 19.39 -6.67
CA PHE A 135 -19.10 18.86 -6.80
C PHE A 135 -19.17 17.43 -7.31
N GLN A 136 -18.70 17.23 -8.53
CA GLN A 136 -18.73 15.94 -9.20
C GLN A 136 -17.36 15.63 -9.83
N PRO A 137 -16.45 15.01 -9.09
CA PRO A 137 -15.15 14.65 -9.62
C PRO A 137 -15.28 13.60 -10.74
N SER A 138 -14.38 13.65 -11.72
CA SER A 138 -14.32 12.69 -12.82
C SER A 138 -13.72 11.33 -12.40
N ALA A 139 -13.00 11.29 -11.27
CA ALA A 139 -12.42 10.10 -10.66
C ALA A 139 -12.68 10.11 -9.14
N TYR A 140 -11.87 9.44 -8.34
CA TYR A 140 -11.98 9.50 -6.86
C TYR A 140 -11.70 10.89 -6.32
N LEU A 141 -10.67 11.55 -6.83
CA LEU A 141 -10.27 12.90 -6.45
C LEU A 141 -10.44 13.86 -7.63
N SER A 142 -10.64 15.14 -7.31
CA SER A 142 -10.64 16.23 -8.29
C SER A 142 -9.47 17.17 -8.02
N GLY A 143 -8.83 17.66 -9.09
CA GLY A 143 -7.91 18.79 -9.03
C GLY A 143 -8.64 20.11 -8.77
N ASP A 144 -9.92 20.15 -9.11
CA ASP A 144 -10.73 21.34 -8.91
C ASP A 144 -11.06 21.54 -7.44
N TRP A 145 -11.00 22.78 -7.03
CA TRP A 145 -11.37 23.19 -5.68
C TRP A 145 -12.19 24.48 -5.75
N TYR A 146 -13.15 24.62 -4.85
CA TYR A 146 -13.87 25.88 -4.66
C TYR A 146 -14.05 26.17 -3.18
N ASP A 147 -14.17 27.44 -2.89
CA ASP A 147 -14.52 27.93 -1.56
C ASP A 147 -15.27 29.28 -1.68
N TYR A 148 -15.91 29.73 -0.62
CA TYR A 148 -16.54 31.00 -0.55
C TYR A 148 -16.65 31.50 0.89
N TRP A 149 -16.54 32.78 1.05
CA TRP A 149 -16.65 33.46 2.34
C TRP A 149 -17.65 34.59 2.29
N LYS A 150 -18.50 34.64 3.32
CA LYS A 150 -19.37 35.76 3.55
C LYS A 150 -18.57 36.90 4.19
N ILE A 151 -18.42 38.03 3.51
CA ILE A 151 -17.77 39.23 4.03
C ILE A 151 -18.76 40.08 4.80
N SER A 152 -19.98 40.24 4.27
CA SER A 152 -21.07 40.96 4.90
C SER A 152 -22.41 40.33 4.47
N ASP A 153 -23.54 40.86 4.98
CA ASP A 153 -24.87 40.38 4.56
C ASP A 153 -25.18 40.64 3.08
N LYS A 154 -24.33 41.40 2.38
CA LYS A 154 -24.49 41.76 0.97
C LYS A 154 -23.35 41.28 0.07
N GLU A 155 -22.28 40.73 0.64
CA GLU A 155 -21.06 40.45 -0.09
C GLU A 155 -20.54 39.06 0.22
N ILE A 156 -20.22 38.31 -0.84
CA ILE A 156 -19.54 37.00 -0.81
C ILE A 156 -18.33 37.07 -1.74
N ILE A 157 -17.23 36.46 -1.30
CA ILE A 157 -16.09 36.13 -2.18
C ILE A 157 -16.21 34.66 -2.59
N PHE A 158 -16.03 34.36 -3.85
CA PHE A 158 -15.88 33.04 -4.40
C PHE A 158 -14.45 32.80 -4.85
N TYR A 159 -13.97 31.63 -4.61
CA TYR A 159 -12.65 31.15 -5.05
C TYR A 159 -12.83 29.85 -5.83
N LEU A 160 -12.23 29.77 -7.01
CA LEU A 160 -12.16 28.58 -7.84
C LEU A 160 -10.68 28.33 -8.16
N ALA A 161 -10.24 27.09 -7.98
CA ALA A 161 -8.90 26.66 -8.35
C ALA A 161 -8.99 25.38 -9.18
N ASP A 162 -8.17 25.29 -10.20
CA ASP A 162 -7.94 24.10 -10.99
C ASP A 162 -6.46 23.74 -10.81
N VAL A 163 -6.20 22.59 -10.21
CA VAL A 163 -4.86 22.07 -9.94
C VAL A 163 -4.60 20.89 -10.86
N SER A 164 -3.72 21.06 -11.83
CA SER A 164 -3.25 19.98 -12.67
C SER A 164 -2.42 18.99 -11.84
N GLY A 165 -2.79 17.70 -11.89
CA GLY A 165 -2.08 16.59 -11.24
C GLY A 165 -1.10 15.91 -12.20
#